data_e028289240ac6f4eb6e55cde85038cba
#
_entry.id   e028289240ac6f4eb6e55cde85038cba
#
_cell.length_a   1.000
_cell.length_b   1.000
_cell.length_c   1.000
_cell.angle_alpha   90.00
_cell.angle_beta   90.00
_cell.angle_gamma   90.00
#
_symmetry.space_group_name_H-M   'P 1'
#
loop_
_entity.id
_entity.type
_entity.pdbx_description
1 polymer ?
#
loop_
_entity_poly.entity_id
_entity_poly.type
_entity_poly.pdbx_seq_one_letter_code
_entity_poly.pdbx_strand_id
1 'polypeptide(L)'
;MYLKPTLSASALALALSFTAASAQARDIVMGLIPAENNEEMIQKFEPMRVQLEKKLGQKVKVFTATDYAGVIEAMKKKRVDIAWFGPLSYYLAEQEAGAEAFAVGIREGGTSHTYKSLFVAPCDSGIKSIKDLKGKSVAFVDPASTSGGLMPTYMVKKETGMMPQQFFGKFTYSGSHDAAELAVKNKTVDAAADNDITYEKMLAKGLITKETNCVIKESAPLPGSPLVYRGDLPADMKQKIRDAILTAHKEIKVTGYGNLSHYVAIAPKDYQMIRDMVKELGLKKEQMLK
;
A
#
# COMPACT_ATOMS: atom_id res chain seq x y z
N MET A 1 -73.35 -20.88 58.87
CA MET A 1 -71.97 -20.41 59.28
C MET A 1 -71.06 -20.83 58.12
N TYR A 2 -70.85 -19.91 57.15
CA TYR A 2 -70.14 -20.21 55.91
C TYR A 2 -68.82 -19.45 55.94
N LEU A 3 -67.68 -20.17 55.96
CA LEU A 3 -66.35 -19.61 55.80
C LEU A 3 -66.07 -19.49 54.31
N LYS A 4 -65.63 -18.29 53.89
CA LYS A 4 -65.10 -18.06 52.53
C LYS A 4 -63.58 -18.23 52.58
N PRO A 5 -62.95 -18.89 51.59
CA PRO A 5 -61.48 -18.89 51.47
C PRO A 5 -61.03 -17.63 50.70
N THR A 6 -60.08 -16.93 51.25
CA THR A 6 -59.34 -15.82 50.61
C THR A 6 -58.25 -16.40 49.74
N LEU A 7 -58.31 -16.20 48.40
CA LEU A 7 -57.23 -16.48 47.46
C LEU A 7 -56.19 -15.35 47.53
N SER A 8 -55.02 -15.66 47.99
CA SER A 8 -53.83 -14.79 47.86
C SER A 8 -53.23 -14.95 46.48
N ALA A 9 -53.28 -13.94 45.66
CA ALA A 9 -52.58 -13.87 44.36
C ALA A 9 -51.14 -13.45 44.59
N SER A 10 -50.20 -14.40 44.54
CA SER A 10 -48.77 -14.11 44.50
C SER A 10 -48.36 -13.74 43.08
N ALA A 11 -48.13 -12.45 42.84
CA ALA A 11 -47.58 -11.92 41.61
C ALA A 11 -46.09 -12.29 41.52
N LEU A 12 -45.76 -13.25 40.69
CA LEU A 12 -44.38 -13.63 40.36
C LEU A 12 -43.83 -12.65 39.29
N ALA A 13 -43.10 -11.62 39.71
CA ALA A 13 -42.43 -10.69 38.82
C ALA A 13 -41.18 -11.37 38.21
N LEU A 14 -41.29 -11.81 36.98
CA LEU A 14 -40.19 -12.34 36.18
C LEU A 14 -39.33 -11.17 35.70
N ALA A 15 -38.24 -10.90 36.42
CA ALA A 15 -37.23 -9.94 35.98
C ALA A 15 -36.45 -10.54 34.79
N LEU A 16 -36.83 -10.15 33.56
CA LEU A 16 -36.03 -10.41 32.36
C LEU A 16 -34.74 -9.59 32.47
N SER A 17 -33.68 -10.22 32.97
CA SER A 17 -32.31 -9.70 32.86
C SER A 17 -31.90 -9.81 31.42
N PHE A 18 -32.03 -8.72 30.64
CA PHE A 18 -31.37 -8.57 29.34
C PHE A 18 -29.87 -8.50 29.64
N THR A 19 -29.18 -9.64 29.59
CA THR A 19 -27.74 -9.66 29.40
C THR A 19 -27.46 -9.16 28.00
N ALA A 20 -27.16 -7.86 27.89
CA ALA A 20 -26.57 -7.33 26.67
C ALA A 20 -25.24 -8.06 26.47
N ALA A 21 -25.25 -9.13 25.66
CA ALA A 21 -24.05 -9.71 25.14
C ALA A 21 -23.34 -8.58 24.39
N SER A 22 -22.30 -8.01 24.98
CA SER A 22 -21.41 -7.11 24.28
C SER A 22 -20.83 -7.93 23.12
N ALA A 23 -21.38 -7.73 21.93
CA ALA A 23 -20.79 -8.28 20.71
C ALA A 23 -19.33 -7.78 20.70
N GLN A 24 -18.39 -8.67 20.99
CA GLN A 24 -16.98 -8.33 20.99
C GLN A 24 -16.66 -7.87 19.56
N ALA A 25 -16.37 -6.59 19.43
CA ALA A 25 -16.05 -6.01 18.14
C ALA A 25 -14.89 -6.82 17.52
N ARG A 26 -15.04 -7.26 16.27
CA ARG A 26 -13.98 -8.02 15.59
C ARG A 26 -12.73 -7.16 15.48
N ASP A 27 -11.57 -7.81 15.45
CA ASP A 27 -10.30 -7.13 15.27
C ASP A 27 -10.31 -6.28 13.97
N ILE A 28 -9.70 -5.11 14.02
CA ILE A 28 -9.38 -4.30 12.84
C ILE A 28 -8.16 -4.93 12.14
N VAL A 29 -8.18 -5.03 10.83
CA VAL A 29 -7.07 -5.59 10.06
C VAL A 29 -6.48 -4.52 9.16
N MET A 30 -5.17 -4.26 9.34
CA MET A 30 -4.38 -3.36 8.53
C MET A 30 -3.58 -4.16 7.50
N GLY A 31 -3.89 -3.99 6.22
CA GLY A 31 -3.18 -4.61 5.10
C GLY A 31 -1.97 -3.78 4.65
N LEU A 32 -0.88 -4.46 4.34
CA LEU A 32 0.32 -3.86 3.78
C LEU A 32 0.69 -4.59 2.49
N ILE A 33 0.79 -3.89 1.36
CA ILE A 33 1.35 -4.49 0.14
C ILE A 33 2.83 -4.81 0.35
N PRO A 34 3.35 -5.91 -0.24
CA PRO A 34 4.74 -6.31 -0.09
C PRO A 34 5.67 -5.46 -0.98
N ALA A 35 5.68 -4.13 -0.76
CA ALA A 35 6.55 -3.23 -1.51
C ALA A 35 8.05 -3.49 -1.24
N GLU A 36 8.36 -4.00 -0.07
CA GLU A 36 9.67 -4.48 0.36
C GLU A 36 9.49 -5.80 1.09
N ASN A 37 10.56 -6.34 1.67
CA ASN A 37 10.48 -7.53 2.52
C ASN A 37 9.35 -7.39 3.56
N ASN A 38 8.52 -8.42 3.69
CA ASN A 38 7.32 -8.39 4.53
C ASN A 38 7.63 -8.10 6.00
N GLU A 39 8.71 -8.64 6.55
CA GLU A 39 9.11 -8.40 7.94
C GLU A 39 9.47 -6.93 8.17
N GLU A 40 10.24 -6.32 7.25
CA GLU A 40 10.54 -4.88 7.30
C GLU A 40 9.26 -4.04 7.20
N MET A 41 8.33 -4.40 6.34
CA MET A 41 7.06 -3.68 6.23
C MET A 41 6.27 -3.74 7.53
N ILE A 42 6.15 -4.91 8.16
CA ILE A 42 5.47 -5.07 9.45
C ILE A 42 6.15 -4.20 10.52
N GLN A 43 7.47 -4.27 10.65
CA GLN A 43 8.22 -3.49 11.63
C GLN A 43 8.06 -1.98 11.45
N LYS A 44 8.06 -1.50 10.20
CA LYS A 44 7.87 -0.08 9.88
C LYS A 44 6.47 0.45 10.27
N PHE A 45 5.44 -0.39 10.16
CA PHE A 45 4.07 0.00 10.47
C PHE A 45 3.65 -0.33 11.91
N GLU A 46 4.49 -1.03 12.69
CA GLU A 46 4.18 -1.42 14.08
C GLU A 46 3.85 -0.24 15.00
N PRO A 47 4.60 0.89 15.01
CA PRO A 47 4.24 2.04 15.83
C PRO A 47 2.84 2.59 15.48
N MET A 48 2.48 2.62 14.20
CA MET A 48 1.17 3.06 13.73
C MET A 48 0.07 2.06 14.11
N ARG A 49 0.33 0.75 14.02
CA ARG A 49 -0.57 -0.31 14.47
C ARG A 49 -0.92 -0.15 15.95
N VAL A 50 0.10 0.04 16.80
CA VAL A 50 -0.06 0.23 18.25
C VAL A 50 -0.85 1.52 18.54
N GLN A 51 -0.56 2.59 17.82
CA GLN A 51 -1.27 3.86 17.97
C GLN A 51 -2.75 3.72 17.59
N LEU A 52 -3.05 3.04 16.49
CA LEU A 52 -4.42 2.74 16.07
C LEU A 52 -5.15 1.91 17.12
N GLU A 53 -4.53 0.84 17.62
CA GLU A 53 -5.10 -0.03 18.67
C GLU A 53 -5.45 0.78 19.91
N LYS A 54 -4.54 1.65 20.37
CA LYS A 54 -4.78 2.57 21.51
C LYS A 54 -5.95 3.52 21.25
N LYS A 55 -6.00 4.16 20.07
CA LYS A 55 -7.01 5.17 19.75
C LYS A 55 -8.40 4.60 19.47
N LEU A 56 -8.44 3.40 18.89
CA LEU A 56 -9.71 2.73 18.59
C LEU A 56 -10.26 1.93 19.78
N GLY A 57 -9.43 1.65 20.81
CA GLY A 57 -9.81 0.76 21.91
C GLY A 57 -10.13 -0.66 21.45
N GLN A 58 -9.53 -1.10 20.35
CA GLN A 58 -9.86 -2.33 19.64
C GLN A 58 -8.58 -2.91 19.03
N LYS A 59 -8.42 -4.23 19.09
CA LYS A 59 -7.22 -4.89 18.58
C LYS A 59 -7.02 -4.62 17.09
N VAL A 60 -5.78 -4.30 16.71
CA VAL A 60 -5.37 -4.08 15.32
C VAL A 60 -4.33 -5.13 14.93
N LYS A 61 -4.63 -5.91 13.90
CA LYS A 61 -3.74 -6.94 13.32
C LYS A 61 -3.15 -6.45 12.01
N VAL A 62 -1.92 -6.82 11.72
CA VAL A 62 -1.33 -6.60 10.39
C VAL A 62 -1.57 -7.83 9.52
N PHE A 63 -1.87 -7.59 8.24
CA PHE A 63 -2.00 -8.58 7.19
C PHE A 63 -1.03 -8.24 6.05
N THR A 64 -0.28 -9.20 5.58
CA THR A 64 0.54 -9.13 4.36
C THR A 64 0.14 -10.26 3.41
N ALA A 65 0.46 -10.12 2.14
CA ALA A 65 0.25 -11.14 1.11
C ALA A 65 1.55 -11.40 0.35
N THR A 66 1.54 -12.34 -0.56
CA THR A 66 2.67 -12.67 -1.44
C THR A 66 2.87 -11.66 -2.57
N ASP A 67 1.80 -10.93 -2.92
CA ASP A 67 1.74 -9.94 -3.99
C ASP A 67 0.76 -8.82 -3.65
N TYR A 68 0.75 -7.77 -4.46
CA TYR A 68 -0.11 -6.60 -4.26
C TYR A 68 -1.60 -6.95 -4.43
N ALA A 69 -1.92 -7.81 -5.39
CA ALA A 69 -3.29 -8.22 -5.67
C ALA A 69 -3.92 -8.97 -4.49
N GLY A 70 -3.13 -9.73 -3.74
CA GLY A 70 -3.60 -10.45 -2.54
C GLY A 70 -4.14 -9.53 -1.44
N VAL A 71 -3.53 -8.35 -1.25
CA VAL A 71 -4.03 -7.36 -0.26
C VAL A 71 -5.32 -6.69 -0.77
N ILE A 72 -5.41 -6.40 -2.08
CA ILE A 72 -6.61 -5.86 -2.71
C ILE A 72 -7.77 -6.85 -2.57
N GLU A 73 -7.54 -8.11 -2.87
CA GLU A 73 -8.54 -9.17 -2.77
C GLU A 73 -8.97 -9.43 -1.31
N ALA A 74 -8.05 -9.33 -0.35
CA ALA A 74 -8.37 -9.43 1.07
C ALA A 74 -9.29 -8.28 1.52
N MET A 75 -9.07 -7.05 1.02
CA MET A 75 -9.95 -5.91 1.29
C MET A 75 -11.33 -6.11 0.64
N LYS A 76 -11.39 -6.56 -0.62
CA LYS A 76 -12.63 -6.91 -1.33
C LYS A 76 -13.45 -7.95 -0.57
N LYS A 77 -12.80 -8.95 0.02
CA LYS A 77 -13.43 -9.98 0.87
C LYS A 77 -13.69 -9.52 2.31
N LYS A 78 -13.53 -8.23 2.60
CA LYS A 78 -13.76 -7.63 3.93
C LYS A 78 -12.87 -8.24 5.03
N ARG A 79 -11.71 -8.79 4.66
CA ARG A 79 -10.70 -9.31 5.58
C ARG A 79 -9.68 -8.25 6.00
N VAL A 80 -9.59 -7.15 5.24
CA VAL A 80 -8.75 -5.98 5.50
C VAL A 80 -9.66 -4.76 5.60
N ASP A 81 -9.47 -3.94 6.63
CA ASP A 81 -10.27 -2.75 6.92
C ASP A 81 -9.56 -1.45 6.55
N ILE A 82 -8.26 -1.41 6.82
CA ILE A 82 -7.36 -0.30 6.52
C ILE A 82 -6.23 -0.90 5.70
N ALA A 83 -5.68 -0.18 4.72
CA ALA A 83 -4.48 -0.64 4.04
C ALA A 83 -3.55 0.52 3.70
N TRP A 84 -2.26 0.18 3.60
CA TRP A 84 -1.29 1.00 2.91
C TRP A 84 -1.10 0.43 1.50
N PHE A 85 -1.36 1.27 0.49
CA PHE A 85 -1.23 0.93 -0.91
C PHE A 85 -0.29 1.89 -1.64
N GLY A 86 0.26 1.46 -2.78
CA GLY A 86 0.77 2.39 -3.79
C GLY A 86 -0.40 3.04 -4.55
N PRO A 87 -0.18 4.13 -5.28
CA PRO A 87 -1.25 4.83 -6.00
C PRO A 87 -2.04 3.95 -6.98
N LEU A 88 -1.37 3.05 -7.73
CA LEU A 88 -2.07 2.12 -8.65
C LEU A 88 -2.83 1.04 -7.89
N SER A 89 -2.23 0.40 -6.88
CA SER A 89 -2.93 -0.60 -6.07
C SER A 89 -4.10 0.01 -5.29
N TYR A 90 -4.00 1.29 -4.88
CA TYR A 90 -5.16 2.03 -4.37
C TYR A 90 -6.26 2.18 -5.44
N TYR A 91 -5.91 2.63 -6.65
CA TYR A 91 -6.89 2.74 -7.75
C TYR A 91 -7.60 1.41 -8.01
N LEU A 92 -6.87 0.30 -8.01
CA LEU A 92 -7.45 -1.03 -8.15
C LEU A 92 -8.34 -1.42 -6.96
N ALA A 93 -7.91 -1.12 -5.73
CA ALA A 93 -8.71 -1.36 -4.53
C ALA A 93 -9.98 -0.48 -4.48
N GLU A 94 -9.92 0.76 -4.99
CA GLU A 94 -11.10 1.61 -5.17
C GLU A 94 -12.13 0.93 -6.09
N GLN A 95 -11.68 0.36 -7.23
CA GLN A 95 -12.55 -0.32 -8.20
C GLN A 95 -13.09 -1.66 -7.70
N GLU A 96 -12.30 -2.41 -6.91
CA GLU A 96 -12.63 -3.77 -6.48
C GLU A 96 -13.32 -3.83 -5.12
N ALA A 97 -12.98 -2.92 -4.22
CA ALA A 97 -13.39 -2.96 -2.81
C ALA A 97 -14.03 -1.66 -2.31
N GLY A 98 -14.18 -0.65 -3.18
CA GLY A 98 -14.67 0.67 -2.77
C GLY A 98 -13.75 1.35 -1.77
N ALA A 99 -12.42 1.13 -1.86
CA ALA A 99 -11.47 1.74 -0.95
C ALA A 99 -11.44 3.26 -1.10
N GLU A 100 -11.27 3.98 0.01
CA GLU A 100 -11.21 5.44 0.05
C GLU A 100 -9.85 5.88 0.62
N ALA A 101 -9.07 6.64 -0.17
CA ALA A 101 -7.83 7.25 0.30
C ALA A 101 -8.14 8.41 1.26
N PHE A 102 -7.43 8.48 2.39
CA PHE A 102 -7.67 9.51 3.39
C PHE A 102 -6.41 10.18 3.96
N ALA A 103 -5.25 9.52 3.89
CA ALA A 103 -4.01 10.06 4.41
C ALA A 103 -2.81 9.64 3.57
N VAL A 104 -1.78 10.49 3.52
CA VAL A 104 -0.49 10.22 2.88
C VAL A 104 0.64 10.76 3.74
N GLY A 105 1.77 10.04 3.77
CA GLY A 105 2.93 10.42 4.58
C GLY A 105 3.75 11.54 3.92
N ILE A 106 4.21 12.49 4.75
CA ILE A 106 5.22 13.49 4.38
C ILE A 106 6.59 12.97 4.81
N ARG A 107 7.56 12.97 3.91
CA ARG A 107 8.95 12.55 4.20
C ARG A 107 9.64 13.55 5.14
N GLU A 108 10.53 13.05 6.01
CA GLU A 108 11.36 13.89 6.87
C GLU A 108 12.17 14.90 6.03
N GLY A 109 12.21 16.16 6.48
CA GLY A 109 12.89 17.26 5.79
C GLY A 109 12.17 17.78 4.53
N GLY A 110 11.03 17.19 4.15
CA GLY A 110 10.24 17.59 2.98
C GLY A 110 8.88 18.19 3.35
N THR A 111 8.25 18.80 2.35
CA THR A 111 6.88 19.31 2.41
C THR A 111 5.96 18.58 1.43
N SER A 112 6.54 17.77 0.54
CA SER A 112 5.82 17.03 -0.50
C SER A 112 5.64 15.57 -0.10
N HIS A 113 4.53 15.00 -0.54
CA HIS A 113 4.25 13.57 -0.46
C HIS A 113 4.56 12.82 -1.77
N THR A 114 5.30 13.44 -2.70
CA THR A 114 5.62 12.80 -3.99
C THR A 114 6.88 11.94 -3.91
N TYR A 115 6.99 11.02 -4.85
CA TYR A 115 8.14 10.16 -5.06
C TYR A 115 8.35 9.90 -6.57
N LYS A 116 9.42 9.23 -6.97
CA LYS A 116 9.74 8.97 -8.38
C LYS A 116 9.89 7.49 -8.66
N SER A 117 9.50 7.08 -9.86
CA SER A 117 9.90 5.80 -10.45
C SER A 117 11.31 5.94 -11.05
N LEU A 118 12.11 4.90 -10.91
CA LEU A 118 13.46 4.81 -11.42
C LEU A 118 13.59 3.62 -12.37
N PHE A 119 14.44 3.75 -13.41
CA PHE A 119 15.11 2.63 -14.03
C PHE A 119 16.56 2.59 -13.53
N VAL A 120 16.99 1.42 -13.09
CA VAL A 120 18.31 1.17 -12.53
C VAL A 120 18.98 0.04 -13.30
N ALA A 121 20.28 0.19 -13.57
CA ALA A 121 21.10 -0.81 -14.27
C ALA A 121 22.48 -0.95 -13.59
N PRO A 122 23.20 -2.07 -13.78
CA PRO A 122 24.58 -2.18 -13.32
C PRO A 122 25.42 -1.06 -13.92
N CYS A 123 26.21 -0.35 -13.10
CA CYS A 123 26.98 0.82 -13.56
C CYS A 123 27.99 0.50 -14.64
N ASP A 124 28.52 -0.71 -14.65
CA ASP A 124 29.49 -1.21 -15.62
C ASP A 124 28.84 -1.85 -16.88
N SER A 125 27.50 -1.83 -16.98
CA SER A 125 26.76 -2.43 -18.12
C SER A 125 26.83 -1.63 -19.42
N GLY A 126 27.21 -0.35 -19.36
CA GLY A 126 27.15 0.57 -20.49
C GLY A 126 25.72 1.06 -20.83
N ILE A 127 24.69 0.60 -20.12
CA ILE A 127 23.29 1.02 -20.30
C ILE A 127 23.11 2.41 -19.70
N LYS A 128 22.60 3.38 -20.47
CA LYS A 128 22.45 4.79 -20.06
C LYS A 128 21.05 5.34 -20.27
N SER A 129 20.18 4.60 -20.95
CA SER A 129 18.83 5.05 -21.29
C SER A 129 17.87 3.88 -21.45
N ILE A 130 16.56 4.18 -21.47
CA ILE A 130 15.53 3.17 -21.76
C ILE A 130 15.75 2.54 -23.15
N LYS A 131 16.24 3.29 -24.14
CA LYS A 131 16.47 2.77 -25.50
C LYS A 131 17.52 1.67 -25.54
N ASP A 132 18.53 1.72 -24.66
CA ASP A 132 19.58 0.71 -24.55
C ASP A 132 19.07 -0.62 -23.99
N LEU A 133 17.86 -0.63 -23.43
CA LEU A 133 17.20 -1.82 -22.89
C LEU A 133 16.52 -2.68 -23.95
N LYS A 134 16.55 -2.30 -25.23
CA LYS A 134 15.97 -3.12 -26.32
C LYS A 134 16.60 -4.50 -26.33
N GLY A 135 15.74 -5.54 -26.24
CA GLY A 135 16.20 -6.94 -26.23
C GLY A 135 16.90 -7.39 -24.95
N LYS A 136 17.00 -6.55 -23.92
CA LYS A 136 17.63 -6.84 -22.63
C LYS A 136 16.66 -7.56 -21.67
N SER A 137 17.22 -8.14 -20.60
CA SER A 137 16.45 -8.69 -19.49
C SER A 137 16.11 -7.60 -18.48
N VAL A 138 14.82 -7.38 -18.20
CA VAL A 138 14.36 -6.33 -17.30
C VAL A 138 13.36 -6.88 -16.29
N ALA A 139 13.55 -6.53 -15.01
CA ALA A 139 12.61 -6.83 -13.95
C ALA A 139 11.82 -5.59 -13.55
N PHE A 140 10.50 -5.73 -13.52
CA PHE A 140 9.61 -4.80 -12.81
C PHE A 140 9.30 -5.37 -11.42
N VAL A 141 8.55 -4.61 -10.61
CA VAL A 141 8.24 -5.02 -9.23
C VAL A 141 7.02 -5.91 -9.16
N ASP A 142 5.87 -5.38 -9.58
CA ASP A 142 4.56 -6.04 -9.50
C ASP A 142 3.60 -5.37 -10.48
N PRO A 143 2.68 -6.10 -11.13
CA PRO A 143 1.71 -5.51 -12.07
C PRO A 143 0.87 -4.39 -11.47
N ALA A 144 0.55 -4.46 -10.16
CA ALA A 144 -0.21 -3.44 -9.43
C ALA A 144 0.67 -2.37 -8.76
N SER A 145 2.01 -2.39 -9.00
CA SER A 145 2.91 -1.34 -8.53
C SER A 145 2.84 -0.12 -9.44
N THR A 146 2.84 1.08 -8.84
CA THR A 146 2.88 2.34 -9.59
C THR A 146 4.26 2.59 -10.17
N SER A 147 5.28 2.69 -9.33
CA SER A 147 6.65 3.02 -9.71
C SER A 147 7.43 1.83 -10.27
N GLY A 148 7.05 0.62 -9.90
CA GLY A 148 7.68 -0.61 -10.38
C GLY A 148 6.84 -1.38 -11.39
N GLY A 149 5.76 -0.81 -11.92
CA GLY A 149 4.88 -1.44 -12.90
C GLY A 149 4.30 -0.44 -13.91
N LEU A 150 3.36 0.40 -13.46
CA LEU A 150 2.63 1.33 -14.34
C LEU A 150 3.53 2.40 -14.97
N MET A 151 4.26 3.16 -14.14
CA MET A 151 5.08 4.26 -14.61
C MET A 151 6.22 3.80 -15.52
N PRO A 152 6.98 2.74 -15.20
CA PRO A 152 8.00 2.26 -16.15
C PRO A 152 7.39 1.74 -17.44
N THR A 153 6.20 1.11 -17.43
CA THR A 153 5.45 0.76 -18.63
C THR A 153 5.13 2.01 -19.47
N TYR A 154 4.65 3.07 -18.82
CA TYR A 154 4.34 4.35 -19.46
C TYR A 154 5.59 4.99 -20.09
N MET A 155 6.71 5.01 -19.36
CA MET A 155 7.98 5.56 -19.86
C MET A 155 8.51 4.79 -21.07
N VAL A 156 8.49 3.45 -21.03
CA VAL A 156 8.88 2.61 -22.18
C VAL A 156 7.98 2.90 -23.38
N LYS A 157 6.66 2.90 -23.19
CA LYS A 157 5.70 3.17 -24.28
C LYS A 157 5.89 4.56 -24.88
N LYS A 158 6.12 5.59 -24.06
CA LYS A 158 6.35 6.97 -24.53
C LYS A 158 7.66 7.11 -25.32
N GLU A 159 8.74 6.50 -24.85
CA GLU A 159 10.05 6.68 -25.48
C GLU A 159 10.28 5.78 -26.71
N THR A 160 9.60 4.63 -26.76
CA THR A 160 9.87 3.60 -27.79
C THR A 160 8.68 3.29 -28.72
N GLY A 161 7.46 3.72 -28.33
CA GLY A 161 6.22 3.35 -29.01
C GLY A 161 5.77 1.90 -28.74
N MET A 162 6.54 1.10 -27.99
CA MET A 162 6.30 -0.31 -27.74
C MET A 162 5.92 -0.57 -26.26
N MET A 163 5.19 -1.65 -26.01
CA MET A 163 4.97 -2.14 -24.64
C MET A 163 6.22 -2.90 -24.14
N PRO A 164 6.46 -2.97 -22.81
CA PRO A 164 7.61 -3.68 -22.23
C PRO A 164 7.82 -5.08 -22.76
N GLN A 165 6.74 -5.87 -22.89
CA GLN A 165 6.77 -7.25 -23.38
C GLN A 165 7.22 -7.38 -24.85
N GLN A 166 7.09 -6.29 -25.62
CA GLN A 166 7.52 -6.23 -27.03
C GLN A 166 8.94 -5.65 -27.17
N PHE A 167 9.35 -4.82 -26.20
CA PHE A 167 10.59 -4.08 -26.27
C PHE A 167 11.76 -4.81 -25.62
N PHE A 168 11.54 -5.44 -24.46
CA PHE A 168 12.55 -6.21 -23.74
C PHE A 168 12.67 -7.63 -24.30
N GLY A 169 13.86 -8.22 -24.23
CA GLY A 169 14.10 -9.61 -24.61
C GLY A 169 13.57 -10.59 -23.56
N LYS A 170 13.72 -10.24 -22.27
CA LYS A 170 13.12 -10.95 -21.14
C LYS A 170 12.49 -9.94 -20.18
N PHE A 171 11.24 -10.17 -19.85
CA PHE A 171 10.48 -9.31 -18.94
C PHE A 171 9.89 -10.13 -17.80
N THR A 172 10.19 -9.73 -16.56
CA THR A 172 9.77 -10.44 -15.34
C THR A 172 9.33 -9.47 -14.26
N TYR A 173 8.70 -9.99 -13.20
CA TYR A 173 8.42 -9.27 -11.97
C TYR A 173 9.25 -9.84 -10.83
N SER A 174 9.85 -8.97 -10.01
CA SER A 174 10.70 -9.33 -8.85
C SER A 174 9.90 -9.57 -7.57
N GLY A 175 8.64 -9.12 -7.52
CA GLY A 175 7.75 -9.21 -6.37
C GLY A 175 7.88 -8.05 -5.36
N SER A 176 9.06 -7.42 -5.26
CA SER A 176 9.29 -6.28 -4.36
C SER A 176 10.40 -5.36 -4.90
N HIS A 177 10.46 -4.13 -4.37
CA HIS A 177 11.43 -3.11 -4.79
C HIS A 177 12.87 -3.48 -4.41
N ASP A 178 13.08 -3.98 -3.20
CA ASP A 178 14.40 -4.45 -2.74
C ASP A 178 14.90 -5.65 -3.55
N ALA A 179 14.02 -6.58 -3.93
CA ALA A 179 14.38 -7.68 -4.81
C ALA A 179 14.79 -7.19 -6.21
N ALA A 180 14.14 -6.16 -6.74
CA ALA A 180 14.49 -5.54 -8.02
C ALA A 180 15.90 -4.94 -7.99
N GLU A 181 16.23 -4.18 -6.94
CA GLU A 181 17.57 -3.60 -6.75
C GLU A 181 18.66 -4.66 -6.57
N LEU A 182 18.38 -5.71 -5.78
CA LEU A 182 19.32 -6.83 -5.62
C LEU A 182 19.54 -7.61 -6.92
N ALA A 183 18.52 -7.74 -7.75
CA ALA A 183 18.66 -8.38 -9.07
C ALA A 183 19.62 -7.60 -9.98
N VAL A 184 19.59 -6.26 -9.93
CA VAL A 184 20.55 -5.38 -10.63
C VAL A 184 21.96 -5.55 -10.05
N LYS A 185 22.12 -5.42 -8.74
CA LYS A 185 23.40 -5.59 -8.05
C LYS A 185 24.08 -6.92 -8.40
N ASN A 186 23.30 -8.00 -8.38
CA ASN A 186 23.77 -9.35 -8.65
C ASN A 186 23.85 -9.67 -10.15
N LYS A 187 23.53 -8.69 -11.02
CA LYS A 187 23.53 -8.83 -12.49
C LYS A 187 22.70 -10.02 -13.00
N THR A 188 21.62 -10.37 -12.29
CA THR A 188 20.67 -11.40 -12.72
C THR A 188 19.68 -10.88 -13.75
N VAL A 189 19.59 -9.54 -13.87
CA VAL A 189 18.90 -8.81 -14.93
C VAL A 189 19.79 -7.65 -15.41
N ASP A 190 19.55 -7.20 -16.64
CA ASP A 190 20.28 -6.05 -17.21
C ASP A 190 19.81 -4.71 -16.66
N ALA A 191 18.55 -4.63 -16.22
CA ALA A 191 17.99 -3.46 -15.54
C ALA A 191 16.74 -3.83 -14.73
N ALA A 192 16.34 -2.93 -13.83
CA ALA A 192 15.09 -3.06 -13.11
C ALA A 192 14.36 -1.72 -12.96
N ALA A 193 13.06 -1.78 -12.72
CA ALA A 193 12.28 -0.64 -12.27
C ALA A 193 12.23 -0.63 -10.74
N ASP A 194 12.36 0.55 -10.15
CA ASP A 194 12.30 0.78 -8.70
C ASP A 194 11.67 2.15 -8.39
N ASN A 195 11.92 2.66 -7.20
CA ASN A 195 11.59 4.02 -6.76
C ASN A 195 12.73 4.63 -5.91
N ASP A 196 12.72 5.97 -5.84
CA ASP A 196 13.71 6.75 -5.11
C ASP A 196 13.76 6.41 -3.60
N ILE A 197 12.62 6.05 -2.99
CA ILE A 197 12.52 5.75 -1.55
C ILE A 197 13.29 4.47 -1.21
N THR A 198 13.06 3.37 -1.95
CA THR A 198 13.77 2.10 -1.72
C THR A 198 15.23 2.21 -2.14
N TYR A 199 15.51 2.84 -3.28
CA TYR A 199 16.90 3.07 -3.74
C TYR A 199 17.73 3.80 -2.68
N GLU A 200 17.26 4.95 -2.19
CA GLU A 200 17.94 5.73 -1.13
C GLU A 200 18.09 4.92 0.16
N LYS A 201 17.06 4.18 0.58
CA LYS A 201 17.14 3.30 1.75
C LYS A 201 18.21 2.23 1.59
N MET A 202 18.26 1.56 0.44
CA MET A 202 19.23 0.49 0.21
C MET A 202 20.67 1.01 0.13
N LEU A 203 20.86 2.21 -0.42
CA LEU A 203 22.15 2.94 -0.34
C LEU A 203 22.53 3.22 1.11
N ALA A 204 21.62 3.76 1.91
CA ALA A 204 21.86 4.09 3.32
C ALA A 204 22.20 2.85 4.17
N LYS A 205 21.63 1.68 3.83
CA LYS A 205 21.95 0.40 4.48
C LYS A 205 23.20 -0.29 3.92
N GLY A 206 23.85 0.25 2.88
CA GLY A 206 24.98 -0.39 2.21
C GLY A 206 24.64 -1.68 1.47
N LEU A 207 23.35 -1.94 1.20
CA LEU A 207 22.89 -3.10 0.46
C LEU A 207 23.21 -2.99 -1.04
N ILE A 208 23.20 -1.76 -1.57
CA ILE A 208 23.67 -1.37 -2.89
C ILE A 208 24.59 -0.16 -2.75
N THR A 209 25.33 0.19 -3.80
CA THR A 209 26.13 1.40 -3.86
C THR A 209 25.91 2.13 -5.18
N LYS A 210 26.35 3.39 -5.28
CA LYS A 210 26.27 4.16 -6.52
C LYS A 210 27.21 3.63 -7.63
N GLU A 211 28.14 2.75 -7.28
CA GLU A 211 29.04 2.05 -8.20
C GLU A 211 28.46 0.72 -8.68
N THR A 212 27.51 0.12 -7.94
CA THR A 212 26.84 -1.13 -8.36
C THR A 212 25.54 -0.86 -9.11
N ASN A 213 24.72 0.09 -8.63
CA ASN A 213 23.38 0.35 -9.13
C ASN A 213 23.27 1.81 -9.60
N CYS A 214 23.28 2.01 -10.91
CA CYS A 214 23.18 3.33 -11.53
C CYS A 214 21.75 3.62 -11.98
N VAL A 215 21.23 4.79 -11.56
CA VAL A 215 19.95 5.28 -12.09
C VAL A 215 20.18 5.77 -13.52
N ILE A 216 19.47 5.17 -14.46
CA ILE A 216 19.56 5.49 -15.90
C ILE A 216 18.39 6.37 -16.38
N LYS A 217 17.30 6.39 -15.61
CA LYS A 217 16.13 7.23 -15.87
C LYS A 217 15.30 7.44 -14.62
N GLU A 218 14.80 8.67 -14.45
CA GLU A 218 13.80 9.02 -13.44
C GLU A 218 12.50 9.48 -14.11
N SER A 219 11.37 9.23 -13.45
CA SER A 219 10.07 9.75 -13.87
C SER A 219 9.83 11.19 -13.40
N ALA A 220 8.78 11.82 -13.92
CA ALA A 220 8.12 12.92 -13.23
C ALA A 220 7.62 12.47 -11.84
N PRO A 221 7.41 13.41 -10.88
CA PRO A 221 6.86 13.08 -9.57
C PRO A 221 5.53 12.35 -9.65
N LEU A 222 5.39 11.30 -8.83
CA LEU A 222 4.18 10.51 -8.63
C LEU A 222 3.51 10.92 -7.32
N PRO A 223 2.17 10.85 -7.20
CA PRO A 223 1.49 11.03 -5.93
C PRO A 223 1.92 9.95 -4.92
N GLY A 224 2.05 10.32 -3.66
CA GLY A 224 2.50 9.41 -2.60
C GLY A 224 1.53 8.26 -2.32
N SER A 225 2.06 7.22 -1.71
CA SER A 225 1.33 6.01 -1.34
C SER A 225 0.34 6.28 -0.21
N PRO A 226 -0.98 6.06 -0.42
CA PRO A 226 -1.99 6.39 0.56
C PRO A 226 -2.18 5.33 1.63
N LEU A 227 -2.63 5.77 2.81
CA LEU A 227 -3.46 4.98 3.69
C LEU A 227 -4.91 5.09 3.25
N VAL A 228 -5.57 3.96 3.17
CA VAL A 228 -6.97 3.85 2.75
C VAL A 228 -7.77 3.08 3.79
N TYR A 229 -9.06 3.27 3.82
CA TYR A 229 -9.98 2.37 4.51
C TYR A 229 -11.00 1.81 3.54
N ARG A 230 -11.59 0.68 3.88
CA ARG A 230 -12.68 0.07 3.11
C ARG A 230 -13.91 0.98 3.17
N GLY A 231 -14.53 1.25 2.02
CA GLY A 231 -15.60 2.24 1.88
C GLY A 231 -16.88 1.93 2.69
N ASP A 232 -17.15 0.67 3.00
CA ASP A 232 -18.32 0.23 3.76
C ASP A 232 -18.14 0.25 5.30
N LEU A 233 -16.99 0.76 5.79
CA LEU A 233 -16.83 0.96 7.23
C LEU A 233 -17.79 2.04 7.75
N PRO A 234 -18.30 1.91 9.00
CA PRO A 234 -19.12 2.94 9.62
C PRO A 234 -18.42 4.31 9.63
N ALA A 235 -19.18 5.39 9.43
CA ALA A 235 -18.63 6.75 9.33
C ALA A 235 -17.85 7.19 10.57
N ASP A 236 -18.35 6.81 11.76
CA ASP A 236 -17.67 7.09 13.03
C ASP A 236 -16.33 6.34 13.14
N MET A 237 -16.26 5.11 12.65
CA MET A 237 -15.01 4.34 12.60
C MET A 237 -14.01 4.98 11.63
N LYS A 238 -14.44 5.36 10.42
CA LYS A 238 -13.60 6.09 9.47
C LYS A 238 -13.03 7.37 10.07
N GLN A 239 -13.87 8.14 10.79
CA GLN A 239 -13.42 9.37 11.45
C GLN A 239 -12.38 9.08 12.53
N LYS A 240 -12.61 8.09 13.40
CA LYS A 240 -11.64 7.69 14.45
C LYS A 240 -10.30 7.25 13.84
N ILE A 241 -10.32 6.44 12.79
CA ILE A 241 -9.12 6.00 12.07
C ILE A 241 -8.37 7.21 11.50
N ARG A 242 -9.10 8.10 10.81
CA ARG A 242 -8.54 9.32 10.21
C ARG A 242 -7.87 10.20 11.26
N ASP A 243 -8.54 10.47 12.37
CA ASP A 243 -8.02 11.31 13.45
C ASP A 243 -6.79 10.67 14.09
N ALA A 244 -6.82 9.37 14.36
CA ALA A 244 -5.69 8.63 14.92
C ALA A 244 -4.44 8.75 14.04
N ILE A 245 -4.57 8.63 12.72
CA ILE A 245 -3.46 8.70 11.76
C ILE A 245 -2.94 10.14 11.60
N LEU A 246 -3.83 11.11 11.35
CA LEU A 246 -3.43 12.49 11.09
C LEU A 246 -2.81 13.19 12.32
N THR A 247 -3.13 12.72 13.52
CA THR A 247 -2.57 13.27 14.77
C THR A 247 -1.46 12.43 15.38
N ALA A 248 -1.10 11.29 14.77
CA ALA A 248 -0.13 10.34 15.32
C ALA A 248 1.22 10.99 15.67
N HIS A 249 1.70 11.92 14.84
CA HIS A 249 2.97 12.62 15.03
C HIS A 249 3.06 13.42 16.35
N LYS A 250 1.94 13.69 17.00
CA LYS A 250 1.89 14.38 18.30
C LYS A 250 2.19 13.43 19.46
N GLU A 251 2.13 12.13 19.26
CA GLU A 251 2.25 11.13 20.32
C GLU A 251 3.33 10.09 20.08
N ILE A 252 3.64 9.79 18.81
CA ILE A 252 4.65 8.81 18.42
C ILE A 252 5.57 9.35 17.33
N LYS A 253 6.77 8.78 17.20
CA LYS A 253 7.56 8.91 15.98
C LYS A 253 6.83 8.17 14.87
N VAL A 254 6.39 8.90 13.84
CA VAL A 254 5.71 8.30 12.69
C VAL A 254 6.73 7.51 11.87
N THR A 255 6.36 6.29 11.56
CA THR A 255 7.12 5.39 10.69
C THR A 255 6.22 4.84 9.59
N GLY A 256 6.80 4.30 8.53
CA GLY A 256 6.08 3.77 7.39
C GLY A 256 7.02 3.54 6.21
N TYR A 257 6.50 3.60 5.01
CA TYR A 257 7.33 3.48 3.81
C TYR A 257 8.12 4.77 3.56
N GLY A 258 9.43 4.71 3.75
CA GLY A 258 10.33 5.85 3.84
C GLY A 258 10.39 6.43 5.26
N ASN A 259 11.24 7.44 5.44
CA ASN A 259 11.32 8.19 6.69
C ASN A 259 10.23 9.28 6.68
N LEU A 260 9.26 9.17 7.56
CA LEU A 260 8.10 10.07 7.61
C LEU A 260 8.16 10.99 8.81
N SER A 261 7.74 12.24 8.63
CA SER A 261 7.52 13.20 9.71
C SER A 261 6.09 13.14 10.25
N HIS A 262 5.10 13.10 9.36
CA HIS A 262 3.67 13.07 9.71
C HIS A 262 2.83 12.62 8.52
N TYR A 263 1.54 12.40 8.76
CA TYR A 263 0.54 12.17 7.72
C TYR A 263 -0.30 13.43 7.49
N VAL A 264 -0.65 13.69 6.24
CA VAL A 264 -1.60 14.74 5.83
C VAL A 264 -2.82 14.13 5.15
N ALA A 265 -3.91 14.90 5.14
CA ALA A 265 -5.12 14.49 4.46
C ALA A 265 -4.92 14.46 2.94
N ILE A 266 -5.50 13.45 2.30
CA ILE A 266 -5.53 13.29 0.85
C ILE A 266 -6.93 12.82 0.41
N ALA A 267 -7.27 12.98 -0.85
CA ALA A 267 -8.55 12.59 -1.39
C ALA A 267 -8.39 11.78 -2.70
N PRO A 268 -9.42 11.02 -3.11
CA PRO A 268 -9.40 10.23 -4.35
C PRO A 268 -9.01 11.03 -5.61
N LYS A 269 -9.42 12.30 -5.71
CA LYS A 269 -9.09 13.19 -6.84
C LYS A 269 -7.58 13.42 -7.03
N ASP A 270 -6.80 13.30 -5.97
CA ASP A 270 -5.35 13.54 -6.00
C ASP A 270 -4.59 12.42 -6.75
N TYR A 271 -5.30 11.32 -7.07
CA TYR A 271 -4.79 10.19 -7.85
C TYR A 271 -5.26 10.20 -9.32
N GLN A 272 -5.73 11.34 -9.83
CA GLN A 272 -6.22 11.45 -11.22
C GLN A 272 -5.14 11.07 -12.25
N MET A 273 -3.88 11.43 -12.00
CA MET A 273 -2.75 11.05 -12.85
C MET A 273 -2.68 9.53 -13.09
N ILE A 274 -2.96 8.72 -12.07
CA ILE A 274 -2.93 7.24 -12.18
C ILE A 274 -4.03 6.74 -13.11
N ARG A 275 -5.25 7.29 -12.96
CA ARG A 275 -6.40 6.96 -13.81
C ARG A 275 -6.11 7.31 -15.28
N ASP A 276 -5.50 8.47 -15.50
CA ASP A 276 -5.17 8.97 -16.84
C ASP A 276 -4.10 8.08 -17.50
N MET A 277 -3.06 7.68 -16.76
CA MET A 277 -2.03 6.76 -17.28
C MET A 277 -2.59 5.37 -17.62
N VAL A 278 -3.45 4.81 -16.77
CA VAL A 278 -4.10 3.51 -17.03
C VAL A 278 -4.94 3.59 -18.31
N LYS A 279 -5.71 4.68 -18.44
CA LYS A 279 -6.54 4.94 -19.65
C LYS A 279 -5.68 5.12 -20.89
N GLU A 280 -4.63 5.93 -20.83
CA GLU A 280 -3.75 6.21 -21.97
C GLU A 280 -3.02 4.94 -22.45
N LEU A 281 -2.59 4.08 -21.54
CA LEU A 281 -1.97 2.81 -21.87
C LEU A 281 -2.97 1.74 -22.32
N GLY A 282 -4.28 1.96 -22.18
CA GLY A 282 -5.33 1.00 -22.49
C GLY A 282 -5.25 -0.28 -21.65
N LEU A 283 -4.71 -0.18 -20.43
CA LEU A 283 -4.55 -1.33 -19.55
C LEU A 283 -5.89 -1.78 -18.98
N LYS A 284 -6.12 -3.09 -19.04
CA LYS A 284 -7.28 -3.71 -18.39
C LYS A 284 -6.93 -4.11 -16.96
N LYS A 285 -7.91 -4.05 -16.08
CA LYS A 285 -7.78 -4.40 -14.67
C LYS A 285 -7.17 -5.79 -14.45
N GLU A 286 -7.60 -6.78 -15.22
CA GLU A 286 -7.14 -8.16 -15.14
C GLU A 286 -5.65 -8.32 -15.48
N GLN A 287 -5.06 -7.37 -16.18
CA GLN A 287 -3.62 -7.36 -16.49
C GLN A 287 -2.79 -6.83 -15.32
N MET A 288 -3.41 -6.02 -14.46
CA MET A 288 -2.77 -5.39 -13.30
C MET A 288 -3.02 -6.15 -11.98
N LEU A 289 -3.87 -7.18 -11.99
CA LEU A 289 -4.21 -8.02 -10.83
C LEU A 289 -3.72 -9.49 -10.99
N LYS A 290 -2.81 -9.74 -11.93
CA LYS A 290 -2.28 -11.10 -12.20
C LYS A 290 -1.00 -11.37 -11.44
#